data_9f4afc5e23fd60408050a5e416704b34
#
_entry.id   9f4afc5e23fd60408050a5e416704b34
#
_cell.length_a   1.000
_cell.length_b   1.000
_cell.length_c   1.000
_cell.angle_alpha   90.00
_cell.angle_beta   90.00
_cell.angle_gamma   90.00
#
_symmetry.space_group_name_H-M   'P 1'
#
loop_
_entity.id
_entity.type
_entity.pdbx_description
1 polymer ?
#
loop_
_entity_poly.entity_id
_entity_poly.type
_entity_poly.pdbx_seq_one_letter_code
_entity_poly.pdbx_strand_id
1 'polypeptide(L)'
;MTAQASLTALQVMQDAPVIPVIVLNDVRHAVPMARALVAGGIRMLEVTLRTPQALACMEAIAKEVPQAVVGAGTVRSAADAQAAALAGARFAVSPGYTSAVGQIGRAHV
;
A
#
# COMPACT_ATOMS: atom_id res chain seq x y z
N MET A 1 -13.95 -15.14 5.48
CA MET A 1 -12.89 -14.47 4.71
C MET A 1 -11.55 -15.05 5.10
N THR A 2 -10.78 -15.42 4.13
CA THR A 2 -9.44 -15.95 4.39
C THR A 2 -8.50 -14.80 4.74
N ALA A 3 -7.77 -14.92 5.84
CA ALA A 3 -6.75 -13.95 6.18
C ALA A 3 -5.64 -13.99 5.12
N GLN A 4 -5.18 -12.83 4.70
CA GLN A 4 -4.04 -12.75 3.80
C GLN A 4 -2.76 -13.12 4.58
N ALA A 5 -1.86 -13.80 3.91
CA ALA A 5 -0.56 -14.10 4.50
C ALA A 5 0.19 -12.79 4.78
N SER A 6 0.83 -12.72 5.93
CA SER A 6 1.67 -11.57 6.29
C SER A 6 2.85 -11.47 5.34
N LEU A 7 3.19 -10.23 4.98
CA LEU A 7 4.39 -9.92 4.21
C LEU A 7 5.46 -9.39 5.14
N THR A 8 6.67 -9.93 5.02
CA THR A 8 7.82 -9.34 5.69
C THR A 8 8.46 -8.27 4.79
N ALA A 9 9.20 -7.34 5.39
CA ALA A 9 9.95 -6.35 4.62
C ALA A 9 10.90 -7.03 3.63
N LEU A 10 11.52 -8.13 4.03
CA LEU A 10 12.41 -8.88 3.15
C LEU A 10 11.68 -9.45 1.94
N GLN A 11 10.49 -10.01 2.14
CA GLN A 11 9.69 -10.55 1.04
C GLN A 11 9.28 -9.46 0.04
N VAL A 12 8.89 -8.28 0.54
CA VAL A 12 8.58 -7.13 -0.31
C VAL A 12 9.79 -6.76 -1.16
N MET A 13 10.96 -6.66 -0.54
CA MET A 13 12.20 -6.29 -1.22
C MET A 13 12.65 -7.35 -2.24
N GLN A 14 12.44 -8.62 -1.95
CA GLN A 14 12.80 -9.71 -2.85
C GLN A 14 11.89 -9.81 -4.06
N ASP A 15 10.60 -9.53 -3.89
CA ASP A 15 9.61 -9.62 -4.96
C ASP A 15 9.61 -8.41 -5.88
N ALA A 16 10.26 -7.33 -5.48
CA ALA A 16 10.19 -6.08 -6.20
C ALA A 16 11.54 -5.36 -6.26
N PRO A 17 12.30 -5.51 -7.36
CA PRO A 17 13.52 -4.72 -7.55
C PRO A 17 13.22 -3.22 -7.64
N VAL A 18 12.01 -2.85 -8.01
CA VAL A 18 11.54 -1.46 -8.07
C VAL A 18 10.18 -1.37 -7.41
N ILE A 19 10.03 -0.44 -6.48
CA ILE A 19 8.75 -0.12 -5.85
C ILE A 19 8.44 1.35 -6.18
N PRO A 20 7.51 1.62 -7.10
CA PRO A 20 7.16 3.00 -7.43
C PRO A 20 6.48 3.68 -6.25
N VAL A 21 6.88 4.91 -5.98
CA VAL A 21 6.25 5.79 -5.01
C VAL A 21 5.25 6.65 -5.77
N ILE A 22 3.98 6.46 -5.49
CA ILE A 22 2.90 6.97 -6.32
C ILE A 22 2.10 8.01 -5.57
N VAL A 23 1.90 9.16 -6.21
CA VAL A 23 1.01 10.22 -5.71
C VAL A 23 -0.20 10.26 -6.63
N LEU A 24 -1.38 9.97 -6.09
CA LEU A 24 -2.63 9.96 -6.85
C LEU A 24 -3.57 11.03 -6.31
N ASN A 25 -3.98 11.92 -7.20
CA ASN A 25 -4.92 13.00 -6.89
C ASN A 25 -6.35 12.68 -7.34
N ASP A 26 -6.52 11.62 -8.12
CA ASP A 26 -7.82 11.28 -8.71
C ASP A 26 -7.99 9.76 -8.70
N VAL A 27 -9.05 9.29 -8.05
CA VAL A 27 -9.34 7.87 -7.94
C VAL A 27 -9.54 7.20 -9.31
N ARG A 28 -9.98 7.97 -10.33
CA ARG A 28 -10.17 7.44 -11.69
C ARG A 28 -8.87 6.98 -12.34
N HIS A 29 -7.73 7.48 -11.88
CA HIS A 29 -6.43 7.11 -12.42
C HIS A 29 -5.82 5.88 -11.75
N ALA A 30 -6.35 5.48 -10.59
CA ALA A 30 -5.73 4.46 -9.74
C ALA A 30 -5.69 3.08 -10.42
N VAL A 31 -6.83 2.59 -10.83
CA VAL A 31 -6.94 1.23 -11.40
C VAL A 31 -6.23 1.11 -12.75
N PRO A 32 -6.43 2.05 -13.70
CA PRO A 32 -5.71 1.97 -14.99
C PRO A 32 -4.20 2.00 -14.82
N MET A 33 -3.69 2.84 -13.92
CA MET A 33 -2.26 2.93 -13.65
C MET A 33 -1.74 1.63 -13.04
N ALA A 34 -2.44 1.08 -12.05
CA ALA A 34 -2.05 -0.17 -11.41
C ALA A 34 -2.02 -1.33 -12.41
N ARG A 35 -3.01 -1.40 -13.29
CA ARG A 35 -3.04 -2.43 -14.34
C ARG A 35 -1.87 -2.30 -15.30
N ALA A 36 -1.51 -1.07 -15.67
CA ALA A 36 -0.38 -0.83 -16.55
C ALA A 36 0.94 -1.25 -15.89
N LEU A 37 1.12 -0.93 -14.61
CA LEU A 37 2.33 -1.31 -13.87
C LEU A 37 2.44 -2.83 -13.73
N VAL A 38 1.36 -3.50 -13.38
CA VAL A 38 1.32 -4.96 -13.26
C VAL A 38 1.61 -5.61 -14.62
N ALA A 39 1.05 -5.09 -15.70
CA ALA A 39 1.32 -5.60 -17.05
C ALA A 39 2.80 -5.46 -17.41
N GLY A 40 3.48 -4.43 -16.89
CA GLY A 40 4.91 -4.23 -17.08
C GLY A 40 5.79 -5.01 -16.09
N GLY A 41 5.20 -5.80 -15.20
CA GLY A 41 5.95 -6.61 -14.24
C GLY A 41 6.17 -5.98 -12.88
N ILE A 42 5.56 -4.83 -12.59
CA ILE A 42 5.67 -4.15 -11.30
C ILE A 42 4.40 -4.42 -10.49
N ARG A 43 4.53 -5.20 -9.42
CA ARG A 43 3.41 -5.60 -8.58
C ARG A 43 3.33 -4.86 -7.26
N MET A 44 4.45 -4.43 -6.71
CA MET A 44 4.51 -3.72 -5.43
C MET A 44 4.32 -2.23 -5.68
N LEU A 45 3.22 -1.65 -5.19
CA LEU A 45 2.85 -0.27 -5.47
C LEU A 45 2.71 0.48 -4.14
N GLU A 46 3.54 1.50 -3.94
CA GLU A 46 3.44 2.33 -2.74
C GLU A 46 2.63 3.59 -3.07
N VAL A 47 1.40 3.64 -2.57
CA VAL A 47 0.55 4.83 -2.70
C VAL A 47 0.75 5.71 -1.48
N THR A 48 1.19 6.94 -1.69
CA THR A 48 1.49 7.85 -0.59
C THR A 48 0.25 8.50 -0.02
N LEU A 49 0.22 8.65 1.31
CA LEU A 49 -0.87 9.32 2.02
C LEU A 49 -0.69 10.85 1.98
N ARG A 50 -0.46 11.38 0.79
CA ARG A 50 -0.22 12.83 0.59
C ARG A 50 -1.39 13.55 -0.04
N THR A 51 -2.43 12.84 -0.43
CA THR A 51 -3.62 13.44 -1.04
C THR A 51 -4.86 12.96 -0.33
N PRO A 52 -5.95 13.75 -0.37
CA PRO A 52 -7.22 13.32 0.23
C PRO A 52 -7.79 12.05 -0.39
N GLN A 53 -7.42 11.73 -1.63
CA GLN A 53 -7.96 10.56 -2.34
C GLN A 53 -7.09 9.31 -2.23
N ALA A 54 -5.97 9.38 -1.51
CA ALA A 54 -5.03 8.27 -1.44
C ALA A 54 -5.67 6.97 -0.94
N LEU A 55 -6.46 7.03 0.14
CA LEU A 55 -7.11 5.85 0.69
C LEU A 55 -8.11 5.24 -0.29
N ALA A 56 -8.89 6.07 -0.96
CA ALA A 56 -9.85 5.60 -1.97
C ALA A 56 -9.12 4.95 -3.15
N CYS A 57 -7.98 5.51 -3.55
CA CYS A 57 -7.14 4.93 -4.60
C CYS A 57 -6.59 3.57 -4.20
N MET A 58 -6.08 3.44 -2.97
CA MET A 58 -5.59 2.16 -2.46
C MET A 58 -6.69 1.10 -2.45
N GLU A 59 -7.87 1.47 -1.95
CA GLU A 59 -9.00 0.56 -1.89
C GLU A 59 -9.42 0.08 -3.28
N ALA A 60 -9.50 0.98 -4.24
CA ALA A 60 -9.86 0.64 -5.61
C ALA A 60 -8.85 -0.33 -6.24
N ILE A 61 -7.56 -0.08 -6.05
CA ILE A 61 -6.50 -0.96 -6.57
C ILE A 61 -6.57 -2.33 -5.91
N ALA A 62 -6.65 -2.37 -4.59
CA ALA A 62 -6.70 -3.62 -3.84
C ALA A 62 -7.90 -4.49 -4.26
N LYS A 63 -9.02 -3.86 -4.57
CA LYS A 63 -10.25 -4.54 -4.93
C LYS A 63 -10.28 -4.99 -6.37
N GLU A 64 -9.80 -4.16 -7.31
CA GLU A 64 -9.97 -4.39 -8.74
C GLU A 64 -8.72 -4.94 -9.44
N VAL A 65 -7.56 -4.85 -8.80
CA VAL A 65 -6.30 -5.36 -9.37
C VAL A 65 -5.66 -6.32 -8.37
N PRO A 66 -6.17 -7.55 -8.27
CA PRO A 66 -5.70 -8.50 -7.25
C PRO A 66 -4.24 -8.92 -7.42
N GLN A 67 -3.65 -8.74 -8.59
CA GLN A 67 -2.24 -9.03 -8.84
C GLN A 67 -1.32 -7.98 -8.22
N ALA A 68 -1.83 -6.77 -7.94
CA ALA A 68 -1.05 -5.72 -7.31
C ALA A 68 -1.01 -5.91 -5.80
N VAL A 69 0.13 -5.64 -5.21
CA VAL A 69 0.29 -5.57 -3.76
C VAL A 69 0.41 -4.10 -3.39
N VAL A 70 -0.63 -3.58 -2.73
CA VAL A 70 -0.69 -2.16 -2.37
C VAL A 70 -0.01 -1.94 -1.04
N GLY A 71 0.86 -0.96 -0.99
CA GLY A 71 1.43 -0.46 0.25
C GLY A 71 1.09 1.01 0.43
N ALA A 72 1.11 1.47 1.67
CA ALA A 72 0.88 2.86 2.02
C ALA A 72 2.21 3.54 2.30
N GLY A 73 2.46 4.66 1.64
CA GLY A 73 3.63 5.50 1.91
C GLY A 73 3.25 6.71 2.76
N THR A 74 4.26 7.33 3.37
CA THR A 74 4.09 8.53 4.19
C THR A 74 3.15 8.27 5.39
N VAL A 75 3.27 7.09 5.99
CA VAL A 75 2.53 6.73 7.19
C VAL A 75 3.19 7.42 8.39
N ARG A 76 2.51 8.38 9.00
CA ARG A 76 3.07 9.22 10.06
C ARG A 76 2.41 9.05 11.42
N SER A 77 1.36 8.25 11.51
CA SER A 77 0.62 8.04 12.75
C SER A 77 0.00 6.66 12.79
N ALA A 78 -0.41 6.22 13.97
CA ALA A 78 -1.16 4.98 14.12
C ALA A 78 -2.50 5.03 13.38
N ALA A 79 -3.14 6.20 13.37
CA ALA A 79 -4.38 6.39 12.61
C ALA A 79 -4.18 6.20 11.11
N ASP A 80 -3.08 6.73 10.55
CA ASP A 80 -2.71 6.52 9.15
C ASP A 80 -2.51 5.04 8.86
N ALA A 81 -1.76 4.35 9.70
CA ALA A 81 -1.48 2.93 9.53
C ALA A 81 -2.75 2.09 9.56
N GLN A 82 -3.64 2.38 10.48
CA GLN A 82 -4.91 1.66 10.60
C GLN A 82 -5.81 1.92 9.40
N ALA A 83 -5.94 3.18 8.98
CA ALA A 83 -6.74 3.53 7.81
C ALA A 83 -6.20 2.86 6.54
N ALA A 84 -4.88 2.81 6.38
CA ALA A 84 -4.25 2.15 5.25
C ALA A 84 -4.53 0.63 5.26
N ALA A 85 -4.42 -0.01 6.42
CA ALA A 85 -4.72 -1.44 6.54
C ALA A 85 -6.17 -1.75 6.17
N LEU A 86 -7.11 -0.91 6.61
CA LEU A 86 -8.52 -1.05 6.27
C LEU A 86 -8.78 -0.84 4.77
N ALA A 87 -7.99 0.01 4.12
CA ALA A 87 -8.09 0.24 2.68
C ALA A 87 -7.42 -0.87 1.84
N GLY A 88 -6.81 -1.86 2.48
CA GLY A 88 -6.23 -3.01 1.79
C GLY A 88 -4.71 -2.97 1.63
N ALA A 89 -4.03 -2.04 2.28
CA ALA A 89 -2.57 -1.99 2.25
C ALA A 89 -1.98 -3.21 2.95
N ARG A 90 -0.96 -3.80 2.34
CA ARG A 90 -0.29 -4.99 2.84
C ARG A 90 1.11 -4.70 3.37
N PHE A 91 1.61 -3.50 3.16
CA PHE A 91 2.83 -3.00 3.78
C PHE A 91 2.72 -1.49 3.95
N ALA A 92 3.59 -0.93 4.79
CA ALA A 92 3.59 0.49 5.07
C ALA A 92 5.02 1.01 5.09
N VAL A 93 5.20 2.22 4.59
CA VAL A 93 6.47 2.93 4.61
C VAL A 93 6.26 4.23 5.38
N SER A 94 7.11 4.47 6.35
CA SER A 94 7.01 5.63 7.22
C SER A 94 8.32 6.42 7.18
N PRO A 95 8.25 7.76 7.21
CA PRO A 95 9.46 8.59 7.32
C PRO A 95 10.09 8.50 8.72
N GLY A 96 9.38 7.95 9.72
CA GLY A 96 9.90 7.77 11.07
C GLY A 96 9.13 6.69 11.80
N TYR A 97 9.77 6.09 12.79
CA TYR A 97 9.17 5.01 13.57
C TYR A 97 8.69 5.51 14.93
N THR A 98 7.50 5.09 15.33
CA THR A 98 7.02 5.18 16.71
C THR A 98 6.48 3.82 17.12
N SER A 99 6.42 3.56 18.44
CA SER A 99 5.86 2.31 18.94
C SER A 99 4.41 2.10 18.50
N ALA A 100 3.63 3.18 18.47
CA ALA A 100 2.22 3.12 18.07
C ALA A 100 2.09 2.68 16.61
N VAL A 101 2.86 3.27 15.68
CA VAL A 101 2.86 2.90 14.27
C VAL A 101 3.35 1.46 14.09
N GLY A 102 4.41 1.09 14.80
CA GLY A 102 4.98 -0.25 14.70
C GLY A 102 4.02 -1.33 15.20
N GLN A 103 3.27 -1.07 16.26
CA GLN A 103 2.28 -2.02 16.78
C GLN A 103 1.13 -2.25 15.79
N ILE A 104 0.63 -1.18 15.17
CA ILE A 104 -0.42 -1.31 14.16
C ILE A 104 0.11 -2.09 12.95
N GLY A 105 1.32 -1.79 12.50
CA GLY A 105 1.95 -2.51 11.40
C GLY A 105 2.06 -4.00 11.67
N ARG A 106 2.51 -4.38 12.85
CA ARG A 106 2.63 -5.79 13.23
C ARG A 106 1.28 -6.51 13.34
N ALA A 107 0.22 -5.79 13.68
CA ALA A 107 -1.11 -6.38 13.82
C ALA A 107 -1.80 -6.60 12.46
N HIS A 108 -1.48 -5.80 11.44
CA HIS A 108 -2.22 -5.78 10.17
C HIS A 108 -1.39 -6.11 8.93
N VAL A 109 -0.10 -6.07 9.02
CA VAL A 109 0.80 -6.26 7.87
C VAL A 109 1.77 -7.39 8.09
#